data_c5b33ae526f9dace9d0a1f23d06a6521
#
_entry.id   c5b33ae526f9dace9d0a1f23d06a6521
#
_cell.length_a   1.000
_cell.length_b   1.000
_cell.length_c   1.000
_cell.angle_alpha   90.00
_cell.angle_beta   90.00
_cell.angle_gamma   90.00
#
_symmetry.space_group_name_H-M   'P 1'
#
loop_
_entity.id
_entity.type
_entity.pdbx_description
1 polymer ?
#
loop_
_entity_poly.entity_id
_entity_poly.type
_entity_poly.pdbx_seq_one_letter_code
_entity_poly.pdbx_strand_id
1 'polypeptide(L)'
;MATVVTTVRLVLRPFTDVDREPFFALNTHPDVVASLGTSPNRAESDAMVERYTAELEREGWGFWAVEVPGGAPFVGMVGLHRLPPWIPAAPAVEAGWRLHPDHWGHGYATEAAAASLRYGFGEAGLDEIVAYTTTVNTRSQAVMERLGMVRDVDADFDHPQVPVGHPLRRHVLYRVSASQVRPTVVP
;
A
#
# COMPACT_ATOMS: atom_id res chain seq x y z
N MET A 1 -13.25 11.66 -13.80
CA MET A 1 -12.44 10.55 -14.38
C MET A 1 -11.59 9.98 -13.26
N ALA A 2 -11.47 8.66 -13.16
CA ALA A 2 -10.66 8.05 -12.14
C ALA A 2 -9.16 8.41 -12.35
N THR A 3 -8.48 8.69 -11.25
CA THR A 3 -7.10 9.19 -11.26
C THR A 3 -6.13 8.10 -11.72
N VAL A 4 -5.25 8.44 -12.66
CA VAL A 4 -4.12 7.62 -13.11
C VAL A 4 -2.83 8.36 -12.76
N VAL A 5 -1.88 7.66 -12.14
CA VAL A 5 -0.56 8.20 -11.79
C VAL A 5 0.51 7.44 -12.57
N THR A 6 1.33 8.15 -13.34
CA THR A 6 2.39 7.55 -14.14
C THR A 6 3.76 7.85 -13.52
N THR A 7 4.62 6.86 -13.53
CA THR A 7 6.02 6.96 -13.09
C THR A 7 6.95 6.64 -14.28
N VAL A 8 8.25 6.50 -14.02
CA VAL A 8 9.23 6.14 -15.08
C VAL A 8 8.94 4.75 -15.65
N ARG A 9 8.52 3.80 -14.82
CA ARG A 9 8.35 2.38 -15.21
C ARG A 9 6.94 1.84 -14.98
N LEU A 10 6.08 2.57 -14.27
CA LEU A 10 4.81 2.05 -13.79
C LEU A 10 3.64 2.97 -14.15
N VAL A 11 2.47 2.36 -14.31
CA VAL A 11 1.18 3.05 -14.32
C VAL A 11 0.37 2.55 -13.13
N LEU A 12 -0.05 3.48 -12.27
CA LEU A 12 -0.98 3.27 -11.19
C LEU A 12 -2.36 3.69 -11.72
N ARG A 13 -3.24 2.73 -11.91
CA ARG A 13 -4.55 2.91 -12.53
C ARG A 13 -5.68 2.32 -11.68
N PRO A 14 -6.92 2.73 -11.89
CA PRO A 14 -8.06 2.03 -11.31
C PRO A 14 -8.03 0.54 -11.61
N PHE A 15 -8.58 -0.25 -10.69
CA PHE A 15 -8.84 -1.66 -10.96
C PHE A 15 -9.89 -1.81 -12.06
N THR A 16 -9.75 -2.88 -12.82
CA THR A 16 -10.70 -3.33 -13.84
C THR A 16 -11.08 -4.79 -13.58
N ASP A 17 -12.08 -5.30 -14.27
CA ASP A 17 -12.52 -6.69 -14.08
C ASP A 17 -11.43 -7.72 -14.40
N VAL A 18 -10.52 -7.40 -15.32
CA VAL A 18 -9.39 -8.30 -15.65
C VAL A 18 -8.37 -8.42 -14.54
N ASP A 19 -8.35 -7.49 -13.57
CA ASP A 19 -7.43 -7.52 -12.43
C ASP A 19 -7.92 -8.43 -11.30
N ARG A 20 -9.19 -8.86 -11.30
CA ARG A 20 -9.77 -9.67 -10.21
C ARG A 20 -9.04 -11.00 -10.02
N GLU A 21 -8.73 -11.69 -11.11
CA GLU A 21 -8.01 -12.97 -11.04
C GLU A 21 -6.57 -12.80 -10.54
N PRO A 22 -5.73 -11.94 -11.15
CA PRO A 22 -4.37 -11.74 -10.64
C PRO A 22 -4.35 -11.12 -9.23
N PHE A 23 -5.33 -10.32 -8.84
CA PHE A 23 -5.44 -9.80 -7.48
C PHE A 23 -5.78 -10.92 -6.47
N PHE A 24 -6.66 -11.85 -6.82
CA PHE A 24 -6.93 -13.02 -5.99
C PHE A 24 -5.69 -13.90 -5.86
N ALA A 25 -5.00 -14.21 -6.97
CA ALA A 25 -3.76 -14.98 -6.96
C ALA A 25 -2.68 -14.32 -6.08
N LEU A 26 -2.54 -13.00 -6.14
CA LEU A 26 -1.65 -12.22 -5.28
C LEU A 26 -2.00 -12.41 -3.79
N ASN A 27 -3.28 -12.29 -3.42
CA ASN A 27 -3.72 -12.33 -2.03
C ASN A 27 -3.67 -13.73 -1.41
N THR A 28 -3.67 -14.76 -2.24
CA THR A 28 -3.57 -16.18 -1.83
C THR A 28 -2.17 -16.77 -1.98
N HIS A 29 -1.22 -15.99 -2.52
CA HIS A 29 0.16 -16.45 -2.67
C HIS A 29 0.80 -16.72 -1.30
N PRO A 30 1.45 -17.88 -1.08
CA PRO A 30 1.99 -18.26 0.23
C PRO A 30 2.89 -17.21 0.88
N ASP A 31 3.80 -16.60 0.12
CA ASP A 31 4.73 -15.58 0.65
C ASP A 31 4.02 -14.29 1.04
N VAL A 32 2.92 -13.96 0.39
CA VAL A 32 2.08 -12.80 0.73
C VAL A 32 1.27 -13.11 1.98
N VAL A 33 0.63 -14.27 2.03
CA VAL A 33 -0.12 -14.76 3.21
C VAL A 33 0.78 -14.84 4.43
N ALA A 34 2.02 -15.34 4.29
CA ALA A 34 2.98 -15.41 5.38
C ALA A 34 3.29 -14.04 6.02
N SER A 35 3.20 -12.96 5.25
CA SER A 35 3.44 -11.59 5.74
C SER A 35 2.20 -10.88 6.28
N LEU A 36 1.01 -11.30 5.83
CA LEU A 36 -0.27 -10.66 6.20
C LEU A 36 -1.05 -11.44 7.26
N GLY A 37 -0.80 -12.74 7.36
CA GLY A 37 -1.52 -13.63 8.28
C GLY A 37 -2.95 -13.97 7.87
N THR A 38 -3.41 -13.50 6.71
CA THR A 38 -4.76 -13.74 6.20
C THR A 38 -4.73 -14.08 4.72
N SER A 39 -5.69 -14.92 4.30
CA SER A 39 -5.92 -15.27 2.90
C SER A 39 -7.41 -15.13 2.61
N PRO A 40 -7.83 -14.18 1.79
CA PRO A 40 -9.23 -14.03 1.46
C PRO A 40 -9.72 -15.19 0.58
N ASN A 41 -10.99 -15.52 0.68
CA ASN A 41 -11.65 -16.30 -0.36
C ASN A 41 -11.94 -15.43 -1.60
N ARG A 42 -12.45 -16.03 -2.67
CA ARG A 42 -12.71 -15.33 -3.93
C ARG A 42 -13.68 -14.16 -3.76
N ALA A 43 -14.79 -14.37 -3.07
CA ALA A 43 -15.81 -13.33 -2.86
C ALA A 43 -15.26 -12.15 -2.03
N GLU A 44 -14.46 -12.44 -1.01
CA GLU A 44 -13.79 -11.40 -0.22
C GLU A 44 -12.78 -10.60 -1.05
N SER A 45 -12.01 -11.28 -1.92
CA SER A 45 -11.07 -10.63 -2.82
C SER A 45 -11.78 -9.73 -3.83
N ASP A 46 -12.88 -10.19 -4.42
CA ASP A 46 -13.67 -9.40 -5.36
C ASP A 46 -14.30 -8.18 -4.67
N ALA A 47 -14.82 -8.35 -3.44
CA ALA A 47 -15.33 -7.25 -2.63
C ALA A 47 -14.25 -6.21 -2.27
N MET A 48 -12.99 -6.63 -2.10
CA MET A 48 -11.87 -5.69 -1.93
C MET A 48 -11.65 -4.83 -3.18
N VAL A 49 -11.67 -5.42 -4.37
CA VAL A 49 -11.56 -4.68 -5.64
C VAL A 49 -12.68 -3.65 -5.77
N GLU A 50 -13.92 -4.05 -5.50
CA GLU A 50 -15.07 -3.13 -5.54
C GLU A 50 -14.92 -1.97 -4.57
N ARG A 51 -14.52 -2.26 -3.33
CA ARG A 51 -14.28 -1.22 -2.32
C ARG A 51 -13.18 -0.25 -2.74
N TYR A 52 -12.03 -0.73 -3.24
CA TYR A 52 -10.92 0.11 -3.67
C TYR A 52 -11.30 0.98 -4.88
N THR A 53 -12.07 0.43 -5.83
CA THR A 53 -12.59 1.18 -6.96
C THR A 53 -13.53 2.30 -6.49
N ALA A 54 -14.48 1.98 -5.61
CA ALA A 54 -15.41 2.96 -5.07
C ALA A 54 -14.72 4.05 -4.23
N GLU A 55 -13.70 3.70 -3.45
CA GLU A 55 -12.90 4.67 -2.70
C GLU A 55 -12.16 5.62 -3.64
N LEU A 56 -11.51 5.10 -4.66
CA LEU A 56 -10.78 5.90 -5.66
C LEU A 56 -11.72 6.85 -6.43
N GLU A 57 -12.93 6.41 -6.77
CA GLU A 57 -13.93 7.24 -7.43
C GLU A 57 -14.45 8.35 -6.51
N ARG A 58 -14.67 8.06 -5.24
CA ARG A 58 -15.23 9.01 -4.27
C ARG A 58 -14.21 10.05 -3.79
N GLU A 59 -13.00 9.61 -3.48
CA GLU A 59 -11.96 10.46 -2.86
C GLU A 59 -11.00 11.10 -3.89
N GLY A 60 -10.96 10.56 -5.13
CA GLY A 60 -9.95 10.92 -6.13
C GLY A 60 -8.59 10.25 -5.90
N TRP A 61 -8.41 9.57 -4.76
CA TRP A 61 -7.24 8.79 -4.39
C TRP A 61 -7.65 7.53 -3.62
N GLY A 62 -6.78 6.53 -3.63
CA GLY A 62 -7.06 5.23 -3.04
C GLY A 62 -5.96 4.22 -3.34
N PHE A 63 -6.30 2.93 -3.31
CA PHE A 63 -5.42 1.90 -3.86
C PHE A 63 -5.60 1.78 -5.36
N TRP A 64 -4.49 1.80 -6.07
CA TRP A 64 -4.40 1.58 -7.51
C TRP A 64 -3.87 0.19 -7.83
N ALA A 65 -4.33 -0.39 -8.93
CA ALA A 65 -3.65 -1.49 -9.60
C ALA A 65 -2.36 -0.96 -10.23
N VAL A 66 -1.27 -1.71 -10.12
CA VAL A 66 0.03 -1.34 -10.66
C VAL A 66 0.33 -2.17 -11.90
N GLU A 67 0.66 -1.49 -12.99
CA GLU A 67 1.01 -2.06 -14.28
C GLU A 67 2.44 -1.68 -14.67
N VAL A 68 3.14 -2.59 -15.36
CA VAL A 68 4.41 -2.32 -16.04
C VAL A 68 4.11 -2.22 -17.55
N PRO A 69 4.09 -1.02 -18.15
CA PRO A 69 3.77 -0.85 -19.57
C PRO A 69 4.69 -1.67 -20.50
N GLY A 70 4.09 -2.39 -21.43
CA GLY A 70 4.83 -3.30 -22.32
C GLY A 70 5.34 -4.59 -21.67
N GLY A 71 4.99 -4.82 -20.40
CA GLY A 71 5.33 -6.00 -19.61
C GLY A 71 4.10 -6.60 -18.94
N ALA A 72 4.10 -6.70 -17.60
CA ALA A 72 3.00 -7.27 -16.85
C ALA A 72 1.84 -6.28 -16.68
N PRO A 73 0.61 -6.63 -17.08
CA PRO A 73 -0.56 -5.75 -16.97
C PRO A 73 -1.01 -5.54 -15.52
N PHE A 74 -0.59 -6.42 -14.62
CA PHE A 74 -0.84 -6.31 -13.19
C PHE A 74 0.35 -6.91 -12.41
N VAL A 75 0.96 -6.12 -11.54
CA VAL A 75 2.04 -6.57 -10.66
C VAL A 75 1.68 -6.48 -9.18
N GLY A 76 0.52 -5.86 -8.87
CA GLY A 76 0.04 -5.71 -7.51
C GLY A 76 -0.80 -4.45 -7.31
N MET A 77 -0.89 -4.03 -6.05
CA MET A 77 -1.58 -2.81 -5.66
C MET A 77 -0.67 -1.92 -4.82
N VAL A 78 -0.81 -0.61 -4.99
CA VAL A 78 -0.15 0.42 -4.18
C VAL A 78 -1.07 1.62 -4.06
N GLY A 79 -1.04 2.34 -2.96
CA GLY A 79 -1.83 3.56 -2.83
C GLY A 79 -2.00 4.07 -1.41
N LEU A 80 -3.03 4.86 -1.24
CA LEU A 80 -3.40 5.53 0.00
C LEU A 80 -4.75 5.00 0.48
N HIS A 81 -4.93 4.92 1.79
CA HIS A 81 -6.18 4.45 2.38
C HIS A 81 -6.42 5.13 3.74
N ARG A 82 -7.66 5.47 4.05
CA ARG A 82 -8.00 5.94 5.40
C ARG A 82 -7.94 4.79 6.37
N LEU A 83 -7.20 4.95 7.46
CA LEU A 83 -7.14 3.93 8.50
C LEU A 83 -8.54 3.63 9.06
N PRO A 84 -8.89 2.36 9.19
CA PRO A 84 -10.11 1.99 9.88
C PRO A 84 -10.04 2.39 11.37
N PRO A 85 -11.18 2.72 12.01
CA PRO A 85 -11.21 3.32 13.34
C PRO A 85 -10.66 2.42 14.47
N TRP A 86 -10.50 1.13 14.21
CA TRP A 86 -9.91 0.20 15.19
C TRP A 86 -8.38 0.14 15.14
N ILE A 87 -7.73 0.79 14.18
CA ILE A 87 -6.26 0.93 14.19
C ILE A 87 -5.89 2.08 15.12
N PRO A 88 -4.97 1.88 16.08
CA PRO A 88 -4.65 2.91 17.09
C PRO A 88 -4.16 4.25 16.53
N ALA A 89 -3.58 4.25 15.33
CA ALA A 89 -3.14 5.46 14.66
C ALA A 89 -4.27 6.25 13.96
N ALA A 90 -5.51 5.74 13.94
CA ALA A 90 -6.65 6.46 13.36
C ALA A 90 -7.07 7.66 14.23
N PRO A 91 -7.56 8.76 13.60
CA PRO A 91 -7.74 8.93 12.17
C PRO A 91 -6.44 9.34 11.47
N ALA A 92 -6.03 8.58 10.45
CA ALA A 92 -4.89 8.90 9.60
C ALA A 92 -5.09 8.29 8.19
N VAL A 93 -4.24 8.69 7.25
CA VAL A 93 -4.14 8.06 5.93
C VAL A 93 -2.88 7.21 5.90
N GLU A 94 -3.00 5.95 5.52
CA GLU A 94 -1.87 5.06 5.32
C GLU A 94 -1.44 5.00 3.85
N ALA A 95 -0.15 4.83 3.63
CA ALA A 95 0.40 4.33 2.38
C ALA A 95 0.59 2.82 2.49
N GLY A 96 0.01 2.07 1.56
CA GLY A 96 0.09 0.62 1.54
C GLY A 96 0.53 0.08 0.18
N TRP A 97 1.15 -1.09 0.19
CA TRP A 97 1.59 -1.80 -1.01
C TRP A 97 1.54 -3.31 -0.83
N ARG A 98 1.22 -3.99 -1.93
CA ARG A 98 1.26 -5.44 -2.03
C ARG A 98 1.56 -5.81 -3.48
N LEU A 99 2.72 -6.39 -3.73
CA LEU A 99 3.14 -6.82 -5.05
C LEU A 99 3.30 -8.34 -5.09
N HIS A 100 3.02 -8.92 -6.26
CA HIS A 100 3.25 -10.34 -6.49
C HIS A 100 4.75 -10.66 -6.32
N PRO A 101 5.12 -11.77 -5.68
CA PRO A 101 6.51 -12.13 -5.41
C PRO A 101 7.42 -12.13 -6.63
N ASP A 102 6.93 -12.51 -7.81
CA ASP A 102 7.70 -12.49 -9.08
C ASP A 102 8.17 -11.07 -9.45
N HIS A 103 7.58 -10.03 -8.86
CA HIS A 103 7.93 -8.64 -9.10
C HIS A 103 8.66 -7.97 -7.93
N TRP A 104 9.08 -8.76 -6.92
CA TRP A 104 9.91 -8.25 -5.83
C TRP A 104 11.35 -8.03 -6.30
N GLY A 105 12.09 -7.18 -5.58
CA GLY A 105 13.48 -6.87 -5.90
C GLY A 105 13.70 -5.87 -7.04
N HIS A 106 12.66 -5.51 -7.80
CA HIS A 106 12.75 -4.56 -8.92
C HIS A 106 12.60 -3.08 -8.51
N GLY A 107 12.33 -2.80 -7.23
CA GLY A 107 12.11 -1.44 -6.73
C GLY A 107 10.70 -0.89 -7.01
N TYR A 108 9.81 -1.67 -7.59
CA TYR A 108 8.45 -1.22 -7.96
C TYR A 108 7.61 -0.74 -6.78
N ALA A 109 7.69 -1.41 -5.62
CA ALA A 109 6.98 -0.96 -4.42
C ALA A 109 7.42 0.45 -3.99
N THR A 110 8.74 0.71 -3.97
CA THR A 110 9.28 2.03 -3.61
C THR A 110 8.87 3.10 -4.63
N GLU A 111 8.97 2.81 -5.93
CA GLU A 111 8.62 3.75 -6.99
C GLU A 111 7.14 4.10 -6.98
N ALA A 112 6.26 3.10 -6.89
CA ALA A 112 4.82 3.30 -6.84
C ALA A 112 4.37 4.01 -5.55
N ALA A 113 4.91 3.62 -4.39
CA ALA A 113 4.59 4.28 -3.12
C ALA A 113 5.11 5.72 -3.08
N ALA A 114 6.31 6.02 -3.63
CA ALA A 114 6.79 7.38 -3.76
C ALA A 114 5.86 8.25 -4.63
N ALA A 115 5.30 7.69 -5.70
CA ALA A 115 4.32 8.38 -6.53
C ALA A 115 3.00 8.61 -5.78
N SER A 116 2.55 7.62 -5.00
CA SER A 116 1.35 7.75 -4.14
C SER A 116 1.54 8.82 -3.07
N LEU A 117 2.70 8.89 -2.42
CA LEU A 117 3.01 9.94 -1.43
C LEU A 117 3.01 11.32 -2.07
N ARG A 118 3.65 11.49 -3.25
CA ARG A 118 3.64 12.77 -3.96
C ARG A 118 2.22 13.21 -4.31
N TYR A 119 1.39 12.29 -4.80
CA TYR A 119 -0.02 12.56 -5.07
C TYR A 119 -0.77 12.94 -3.79
N GLY A 120 -0.56 12.21 -2.71
CA GLY A 120 -1.19 12.46 -1.41
C GLY A 120 -0.88 13.86 -0.87
N PHE A 121 0.37 14.28 -0.91
CA PHE A 121 0.77 15.61 -0.43
C PHE A 121 0.43 16.74 -1.40
N GLY A 122 0.51 16.49 -2.71
CA GLY A 122 0.23 17.50 -3.73
C GLY A 122 -1.26 17.63 -4.02
N GLU A 123 -1.83 16.64 -4.70
CA GLU A 123 -3.18 16.71 -5.26
C GLU A 123 -4.27 16.47 -4.19
N ALA A 124 -4.03 15.53 -3.26
CA ALA A 124 -4.99 15.22 -2.21
C ALA A 124 -4.87 16.15 -0.98
N GLY A 125 -3.82 16.97 -0.90
CA GLY A 125 -3.64 17.97 0.15
C GLY A 125 -3.47 17.40 1.55
N LEU A 126 -2.90 16.21 1.67
CA LEU A 126 -2.64 15.56 2.96
C LEU A 126 -1.41 16.19 3.64
N ASP A 127 -1.46 16.37 4.95
CA ASP A 127 -0.35 16.91 5.73
C ASP A 127 0.62 15.82 6.21
N GLU A 128 0.08 14.64 6.54
CA GLU A 128 0.81 13.48 7.05
C GLU A 128 0.26 12.20 6.44
N ILE A 129 1.16 11.26 6.17
CA ILE A 129 0.84 9.89 5.76
C ILE A 129 1.62 8.92 6.64
N VAL A 130 0.94 7.87 7.10
CA VAL A 130 1.55 6.80 7.88
C VAL A 130 1.71 5.53 7.05
N ALA A 131 2.51 4.60 7.52
CA ALA A 131 2.53 3.22 7.06
C ALA A 131 2.83 2.31 8.24
N TYR A 132 2.26 1.13 8.27
CA TYR A 132 2.55 0.16 9.32
C TYR A 132 2.72 -1.25 8.76
N THR A 133 3.45 -2.06 9.47
CA THR A 133 3.65 -3.46 9.12
C THR A 133 4.06 -4.26 10.35
N THR A 134 4.09 -5.57 10.24
CA THR A 134 4.57 -6.42 11.34
C THR A 134 6.08 -6.20 11.59
N THR A 135 6.51 -6.42 12.83
CA THR A 135 7.94 -6.30 13.21
C THR A 135 8.85 -7.22 12.40
N VAL A 136 8.32 -8.32 11.88
CA VAL A 136 9.09 -9.31 11.11
C VAL A 136 9.13 -9.02 9.60
N ASN A 137 8.30 -8.11 9.10
CA ASN A 137 8.27 -7.75 7.68
C ASN A 137 9.33 -6.69 7.35
N THR A 138 10.59 -7.09 7.38
CA THR A 138 11.74 -6.22 7.11
C THR A 138 11.74 -5.65 5.68
N ARG A 139 11.12 -6.35 4.71
CA ARG A 139 11.00 -5.84 3.34
C ARG A 139 10.15 -4.57 3.27
N SER A 140 8.98 -4.54 3.93
CA SER A 140 8.13 -3.35 3.97
C SER A 140 8.79 -2.23 4.77
N GLN A 141 9.46 -2.53 5.89
CA GLN A 141 10.20 -1.54 6.65
C GLN A 141 11.29 -0.87 5.80
N ALA A 142 12.05 -1.65 5.03
CA ALA A 142 13.06 -1.12 4.11
C ALA A 142 12.45 -0.24 2.98
N VAL A 143 11.21 -0.48 2.56
CA VAL A 143 10.50 0.43 1.65
C VAL A 143 10.15 1.74 2.36
N MET A 144 9.59 1.68 3.57
CA MET A 144 9.27 2.87 4.38
C MET A 144 10.50 3.76 4.58
N GLU A 145 11.65 3.17 4.94
CA GLU A 145 12.91 3.88 5.13
C GLU A 145 13.40 4.56 3.84
N ARG A 146 13.34 3.87 2.68
CA ARG A 146 13.71 4.45 1.38
C ARG A 146 12.78 5.58 0.95
N LEU A 147 11.53 5.58 1.41
CA LEU A 147 10.57 6.66 1.21
C LEU A 147 10.81 7.85 2.15
N GLY A 148 11.79 7.77 3.06
CA GLY A 148 12.08 8.81 4.04
C GLY A 148 11.10 8.85 5.20
N MET A 149 10.29 7.80 5.38
CA MET A 149 9.41 7.69 6.53
C MET A 149 10.22 7.42 7.80
N VAL A 150 9.82 8.02 8.90
CA VAL A 150 10.47 7.89 10.21
C VAL A 150 9.63 7.00 11.12
N ARG A 151 10.26 6.02 11.75
CA ARG A 151 9.56 5.15 12.71
C ARG A 151 9.16 5.94 13.95
N ASP A 152 7.91 5.84 14.32
CA ASP A 152 7.34 6.34 15.56
C ASP A 152 7.24 5.17 16.55
N VAL A 153 8.30 4.98 17.34
CA VAL A 153 8.43 3.83 18.25
C VAL A 153 7.33 3.81 19.32
N ASP A 154 6.89 4.99 19.77
CA ASP A 154 5.86 5.13 20.80
C ASP A 154 4.46 4.79 20.23
N ALA A 155 4.30 4.83 18.91
CA ALA A 155 3.07 4.45 18.21
C ALA A 155 3.07 3.00 17.70
N ASP A 156 4.11 2.21 17.98
CA ASP A 156 4.09 0.76 17.71
C ASP A 156 2.94 0.09 18.46
N PHE A 157 2.19 -0.79 17.82
CA PHE A 157 0.97 -1.34 18.41
C PHE A 157 0.78 -2.84 18.15
N ASP A 158 -0.07 -3.46 18.96
CA ASP A 158 -0.57 -4.79 18.74
C ASP A 158 -1.84 -4.72 17.90
N HIS A 159 -1.83 -5.34 16.69
CA HIS A 159 -2.96 -5.28 15.79
C HIS A 159 -4.20 -5.93 16.42
N PRO A 160 -5.32 -5.19 16.58
CA PRO A 160 -6.46 -5.65 17.38
C PRO A 160 -7.17 -6.89 16.82
N GLN A 161 -7.09 -7.13 15.53
CA GLN A 161 -7.70 -8.28 14.86
C GLN A 161 -6.79 -9.51 14.80
N VAL A 162 -5.54 -9.41 15.29
CA VAL A 162 -4.61 -10.54 15.32
C VAL A 162 -4.60 -11.14 16.73
N PRO A 163 -4.77 -12.46 16.89
CA PRO A 163 -4.83 -13.09 18.20
C PRO A 163 -3.61 -12.80 19.08
N VAL A 164 -3.84 -12.76 20.40
CA VAL A 164 -2.76 -12.61 21.39
C VAL A 164 -1.78 -13.77 21.25
N GLY A 165 -0.48 -13.47 21.25
CA GLY A 165 0.60 -14.45 21.08
C GLY A 165 0.91 -14.83 19.62
N HIS A 166 0.15 -14.33 18.65
CA HIS A 166 0.46 -14.57 17.24
C HIS A 166 1.72 -13.79 16.80
N PRO A 167 2.66 -14.38 16.05
CA PRO A 167 3.91 -13.72 15.63
C PRO A 167 3.72 -12.42 14.83
N LEU A 168 2.61 -12.32 14.09
CA LEU A 168 2.28 -11.15 13.27
C LEU A 168 1.46 -10.10 14.03
N ARG A 169 1.28 -10.23 15.35
CA ARG A 169 0.45 -9.30 16.13
C ARG A 169 1.12 -7.93 16.31
N ARG A 170 2.41 -7.91 16.61
CA ARG A 170 3.14 -6.66 16.86
C ARG A 170 3.48 -5.95 15.56
N HIS A 171 3.06 -4.69 15.46
CA HIS A 171 3.28 -3.82 14.30
C HIS A 171 4.17 -2.63 14.69
N VAL A 172 4.96 -2.21 13.72
CA VAL A 172 5.72 -0.96 13.73
C VAL A 172 5.01 0.07 12.89
N LEU A 173 5.03 1.34 13.34
CA LEU A 173 4.41 2.46 12.64
C LEU A 173 5.47 3.45 12.19
N TYR A 174 5.35 3.91 10.97
CA TYR A 174 6.19 4.94 10.35
C TYR A 174 5.33 6.11 9.90
N ARG A 175 5.91 7.32 9.93
CA ARG A 175 5.25 8.57 9.53
C ARG A 175 6.09 9.34 8.55
N VAL A 176 5.45 10.11 7.69
CA VAL A 176 6.08 11.12 6.83
C VAL A 176 5.12 12.30 6.67
N SER A 177 5.64 13.51 6.80
CA SER A 177 4.88 14.74 6.54
C SER A 177 5.25 15.35 5.19
N ALA A 178 4.36 16.20 4.66
CA ALA A 178 4.57 16.92 3.42
C ALA A 178 5.90 17.71 3.41
N SER A 179 6.31 18.26 4.56
CA SER A 179 7.55 19.02 4.72
C SER A 179 8.83 18.17 4.64
N GLN A 180 8.71 16.85 4.83
CA GLN A 180 9.84 15.90 4.82
C GLN A 180 10.07 15.27 3.44
N VAL A 181 9.05 15.24 2.59
CA VAL A 181 9.18 14.75 1.22
C VAL A 181 9.92 15.80 0.41
N ARG A 182 11.24 15.65 0.29
CA ARG A 182 12.03 16.46 -0.64
C ARG A 182 11.52 16.18 -2.06
N PRO A 183 11.38 17.22 -2.91
CA PRO A 183 11.19 16.98 -4.33
C PRO A 183 12.37 16.14 -4.81
N THR A 184 12.12 14.88 -5.14
CA THR A 184 13.14 14.05 -5.78
C THR A 184 13.37 14.68 -7.14
N VAL A 185 14.47 15.44 -7.26
CA VAL A 185 14.98 15.87 -8.55
C VAL A 185 15.34 14.56 -9.26
N VAL A 186 14.48 14.13 -10.15
CA VAL A 186 14.79 13.05 -11.09
C VAL A 186 15.77 13.65 -12.08
N PRO A 187 16.98 13.10 -12.23
CA PRO A 187 17.92 13.55 -13.25
C PRO A 187 17.40 13.22 -14.65
#